data_938c68c12824a8e649b3a35f8bb964ad
#
_entry.id   938c68c12824a8e649b3a35f8bb964ad
#
_cell.length_a   1.000
_cell.length_b   1.000
_cell.length_c   1.000
_cell.angle_alpha   90.00
_cell.angle_beta   90.00
_cell.angle_gamma   90.00
#
_symmetry.space_group_name_H-M   'P 1'
#
loop_
_entity.id
_entity.type
_entity.pdbx_description
1 polymer ?
#
loop_
_entity_poly.entity_id
_entity_poly.type
_entity_poly.pdbx_seq_one_letter_code
_entity_poly.pdbx_strand_id
1 'polypeptide(L)'
;MKSNKLFLIFGIFFFLNVLDCKKKSLPQGVQDEVWREESSELVSTYCQKISTCAEVSLKDLKESSKMLVQERLNPANCAEKFRKSNAYLLANENPEIIKKAVRGCFQTVIRESCDKIQKGVLKLSEDCNLLQTIQSK
;
A
#
# COMPACT_ATOMS: atom_id res chain seq x y z
N MET A 1 62.62 27.47 -4.55
CA MET A 1 61.42 27.26 -5.34
C MET A 1 61.15 25.75 -5.50
N LYS A 2 60.67 25.09 -4.47
CA LYS A 2 60.22 23.66 -4.52
C LYS A 2 59.15 23.47 -3.47
N SER A 3 57.88 23.86 -3.71
CA SER A 3 56.83 23.53 -2.75
C SER A 3 55.40 23.72 -3.25
N ASN A 4 55.11 23.64 -4.55
CA ASN A 4 53.71 23.83 -5.03
C ASN A 4 53.09 22.63 -5.74
N LYS A 5 53.82 21.50 -5.86
CA LYS A 5 53.25 20.30 -6.52
C LYS A 5 52.57 19.31 -5.56
N LEU A 6 52.83 19.42 -4.26
CA LEU A 6 52.28 18.49 -3.28
C LEU A 6 50.85 18.85 -2.85
N PHE A 7 50.46 20.12 -2.94
CA PHE A 7 49.11 20.59 -2.60
C PHE A 7 48.05 20.26 -3.66
N LEU A 8 48.48 20.16 -4.91
CA LEU A 8 47.56 19.86 -6.03
C LEU A 8 47.08 18.40 -6.07
N ILE A 9 47.90 17.48 -5.57
CA ILE A 9 47.56 16.04 -5.53
C ILE A 9 46.59 15.74 -4.38
N PHE A 10 46.69 16.48 -3.27
CA PHE A 10 45.78 16.28 -2.12
C PHE A 10 44.35 16.82 -2.39
N GLY A 11 44.22 17.85 -3.23
CA GLY A 11 42.89 18.41 -3.61
C GLY A 11 42.06 17.52 -4.51
N ILE A 12 42.71 16.70 -5.36
CA ILE A 12 41.99 15.83 -6.31
C ILE A 12 41.43 14.57 -5.63
N PHE A 13 42.10 14.09 -4.57
CA PHE A 13 41.62 12.92 -3.83
C PHE A 13 40.39 13.20 -2.94
N PHE A 14 40.14 14.45 -2.58
CA PHE A 14 39.02 14.82 -1.73
C PHE A 14 37.70 14.96 -2.50
N PHE A 15 37.76 15.14 -3.82
CA PHE A 15 36.55 15.29 -4.66
C PHE A 15 35.93 13.99 -5.14
N LEU A 16 36.59 12.83 -4.94
CA LEU A 16 36.10 11.52 -5.41
C LEU A 16 35.20 10.79 -4.40
N ASN A 17 35.00 11.34 -3.20
CA ASN A 17 34.22 10.65 -2.15
C ASN A 17 32.77 11.15 -1.99
N VAL A 18 32.23 12.00 -2.86
CA VAL A 18 30.93 12.65 -2.64
C VAL A 18 29.81 12.09 -3.52
N LEU A 19 30.04 11.00 -4.26
CA LEU A 19 29.04 10.46 -5.22
C LEU A 19 28.57 9.05 -4.86
N ASP A 20 28.53 8.70 -3.58
CA ASP A 20 27.77 7.52 -3.16
C ASP A 20 26.34 7.92 -2.74
N CYS A 21 25.60 8.53 -3.68
CA CYS A 21 24.16 8.56 -3.61
C CYS A 21 23.67 7.11 -3.78
N LYS A 22 23.54 6.37 -2.67
CA LYS A 22 22.80 5.11 -2.65
C LYS A 22 21.41 5.41 -3.20
N LYS A 23 21.21 5.15 -4.49
CA LYS A 23 19.87 5.16 -5.10
C LYS A 23 19.06 4.13 -4.32
N LYS A 24 18.18 4.57 -3.41
CA LYS A 24 17.19 3.70 -2.81
C LYS A 24 16.42 3.08 -3.98
N SER A 25 16.58 1.79 -4.19
CA SER A 25 15.77 1.07 -5.18
C SER A 25 14.31 1.25 -4.83
N LEU A 26 13.49 1.55 -5.81
CA LEU A 26 12.04 1.62 -5.62
C LEU A 26 11.54 0.25 -5.13
N PRO A 27 10.49 0.20 -4.27
CA PRO A 27 9.86 -1.04 -3.88
C PRO A 27 9.43 -1.87 -5.09
N GLN A 28 9.51 -3.19 -4.99
CA GLN A 28 9.19 -4.10 -6.09
C GLN A 28 7.79 -3.87 -6.66
N GLY A 29 6.79 -3.65 -5.80
CA GLY A 29 5.41 -3.40 -6.24
C GLY A 29 5.25 -2.11 -7.06
N VAL A 30 6.13 -1.12 -6.84
CA VAL A 30 6.15 0.11 -7.64
C VAL A 30 6.80 -0.11 -9.00
N GLN A 31 7.75 -1.05 -9.10
CA GLN A 31 8.44 -1.39 -10.34
C GLN A 31 7.64 -2.38 -11.21
N ASP A 32 6.80 -3.20 -10.60
CA ASP A 32 5.96 -4.20 -11.28
C ASP A 32 4.73 -3.51 -11.89
N GLU A 33 4.81 -3.23 -13.20
CA GLU A 33 3.77 -2.52 -13.93
C GLU A 33 2.46 -3.31 -13.98
N VAL A 34 2.56 -4.62 -14.20
CA VAL A 34 1.38 -5.51 -14.24
C VAL A 34 0.67 -5.50 -12.89
N TRP A 35 1.43 -5.59 -11.80
CA TRP A 35 0.88 -5.53 -10.45
C TRP A 35 0.23 -4.18 -10.14
N ARG A 36 0.86 -3.07 -10.54
CA ARG A 36 0.31 -1.73 -10.32
C ARG A 36 -1.04 -1.55 -11.00
N GLU A 37 -1.16 -2.02 -12.24
CA GLU A 37 -2.41 -1.92 -13.00
C GLU A 37 -3.48 -2.80 -12.37
N GLU A 38 -3.20 -4.10 -12.19
CA GLU A 38 -4.11 -5.08 -11.60
C GLU A 38 -4.58 -4.66 -10.19
N SER A 39 -3.64 -4.30 -9.32
CA SER A 39 -3.97 -3.92 -7.94
C SER A 39 -4.73 -2.61 -7.85
N SER A 40 -4.53 -1.67 -8.79
CA SER A 40 -5.29 -0.43 -8.86
C SER A 40 -6.76 -0.66 -9.24
N GLU A 41 -7.03 -1.55 -10.17
CA GLU A 41 -8.39 -1.94 -10.54
C GLU A 41 -9.10 -2.67 -9.39
N LEU A 42 -8.44 -3.68 -8.83
CA LEU A 42 -8.96 -4.45 -7.70
C LEU A 42 -9.28 -3.56 -6.49
N VAL A 43 -8.36 -2.69 -6.08
CA VAL A 43 -8.56 -1.82 -4.93
C VAL A 43 -9.66 -0.79 -5.17
N SER A 44 -9.78 -0.26 -6.38
CA SER A 44 -10.85 0.69 -6.71
C SER A 44 -12.22 0.04 -6.49
N THR A 45 -12.43 -1.16 -7.03
CA THR A 45 -13.68 -1.90 -6.87
C THR A 45 -13.94 -2.33 -5.43
N TYR A 46 -12.89 -2.79 -4.72
CA TYR A 46 -12.96 -3.14 -3.30
C TYR A 46 -13.37 -1.94 -2.44
N CYS A 47 -12.71 -0.79 -2.62
CA CYS A 47 -12.98 0.41 -1.82
C CYS A 47 -14.38 0.96 -2.10
N GLN A 48 -14.84 0.91 -3.35
CA GLN A 48 -16.22 1.27 -3.69
C GLN A 48 -17.22 0.36 -2.99
N LYS A 49 -17.00 -0.95 -2.98
CA LYS A 49 -17.83 -1.92 -2.28
C LYS A 49 -17.91 -1.66 -0.78
N ILE A 50 -16.76 -1.44 -0.13
CA ILE A 50 -16.70 -1.12 1.31
C ILE A 50 -17.45 0.17 1.63
N SER A 51 -17.26 1.22 0.82
CA SER A 51 -17.96 2.50 0.99
C SER A 51 -19.48 2.33 0.89
N THR A 52 -19.95 1.65 -0.15
CA THR A 52 -21.39 1.37 -0.33
C THR A 52 -21.99 0.58 0.83
N CYS A 53 -21.27 -0.44 1.33
CA CYS A 53 -21.76 -1.23 2.46
C CYS A 53 -21.76 -0.45 3.78
N ALA A 54 -20.83 0.51 3.94
CA ALA A 54 -20.77 1.36 5.12
C ALA A 54 -21.92 2.37 5.17
N GLU A 55 -22.33 2.93 4.03
CA GLU A 55 -23.44 3.89 3.96
C GLU A 55 -24.74 3.34 4.57
N VAL A 56 -24.98 2.05 4.42
CA VAL A 56 -26.14 1.37 5.02
C VAL A 56 -26.07 1.42 6.55
N SER A 57 -24.88 1.28 7.13
CA SER A 57 -24.65 1.27 8.60
C SER A 57 -24.63 2.67 9.21
N LEU A 58 -24.50 3.73 8.39
CA LEU A 58 -24.35 5.09 8.89
C LEU A 58 -25.69 5.74 9.29
N LYS A 59 -26.81 5.14 8.94
CA LYS A 59 -28.15 5.75 9.14
C LYS A 59 -28.46 6.07 10.61
N ASP A 60 -27.93 5.23 11.51
CA ASP A 60 -28.21 5.32 12.96
C ASP A 60 -27.13 6.08 13.74
N LEU A 61 -26.10 6.60 13.08
CA LEU A 61 -24.99 7.32 13.71
C LEU A 61 -25.31 8.82 13.85
N LYS A 62 -24.74 9.43 14.90
CA LYS A 62 -24.71 10.89 15.05
C LYS A 62 -23.95 11.53 13.88
N GLU A 63 -24.34 12.73 13.47
CA GLU A 63 -23.80 13.41 12.29
C GLU A 63 -22.28 13.58 12.32
N SER A 64 -21.69 13.94 13.48
CA SER A 64 -20.24 14.04 13.64
C SER A 64 -19.53 12.71 13.41
N SER A 65 -20.12 11.60 13.83
CA SER A 65 -19.58 10.25 13.61
C SER A 65 -19.72 9.80 12.17
N LYS A 66 -20.83 10.17 11.50
CA LYS A 66 -21.04 9.90 10.07
C LYS A 66 -19.93 10.52 9.23
N MET A 67 -19.65 11.80 9.44
CA MET A 67 -18.59 12.51 8.70
C MET A 67 -17.22 11.82 8.81
N LEU A 68 -16.83 11.43 10.03
CA LEU A 68 -15.57 10.74 10.27
C LEU A 68 -15.49 9.39 9.58
N VAL A 69 -16.59 8.62 9.60
CA VAL A 69 -16.65 7.31 8.95
C VAL A 69 -16.66 7.47 7.44
N GLN A 70 -17.44 8.41 6.89
CA GLN A 70 -17.48 8.70 5.45
C GLN A 70 -16.11 9.12 4.92
N GLU A 71 -15.37 9.97 5.64
CA GLU A 71 -14.02 10.37 5.26
C GLU A 71 -13.06 9.17 5.24
N ARG A 72 -13.11 8.31 6.27
CA ARG A 72 -12.25 7.13 6.38
C ARG A 72 -12.54 6.08 5.31
N LEU A 73 -13.81 5.94 4.93
CA LEU A 73 -14.29 4.93 3.97
C LEU A 73 -14.49 5.51 2.56
N ASN A 74 -14.11 6.77 2.34
CA ASN A 74 -14.07 7.36 1.02
C ASN A 74 -13.19 6.48 0.10
N PRO A 75 -13.68 6.08 -1.08
CA PRO A 75 -12.95 5.19 -1.97
C PRO A 75 -11.55 5.68 -2.36
N ALA A 76 -11.37 6.99 -2.54
CA ALA A 76 -10.06 7.57 -2.87
C ALA A 76 -9.08 7.42 -1.69
N ASN A 77 -9.50 7.73 -0.46
CA ASN A 77 -8.68 7.58 0.74
C ASN A 77 -8.35 6.11 1.03
N CYS A 78 -9.29 5.21 0.80
CA CYS A 78 -9.10 3.77 0.91
C CYS A 78 -8.04 3.29 -0.09
N ALA A 79 -8.13 3.66 -1.35
CA ALA A 79 -7.16 3.29 -2.39
C ALA A 79 -5.77 3.91 -2.13
N GLU A 80 -5.70 5.13 -1.62
CA GLU A 80 -4.44 5.76 -1.24
C GLU A 80 -3.75 5.03 -0.08
N LYS A 81 -4.50 4.60 0.93
CA LYS A 81 -3.96 3.79 2.04
C LYS A 81 -3.40 2.46 1.53
N PHE A 82 -4.10 1.80 0.62
CA PHE A 82 -3.60 0.56 0.02
C PHE A 82 -2.27 0.79 -0.71
N ARG A 83 -2.14 1.86 -1.52
CA ARG A 83 -0.90 2.19 -2.23
C ARG A 83 0.31 2.43 -1.32
N LYS A 84 0.09 2.74 -0.05
CA LYS A 84 1.13 2.91 0.97
C LYS A 84 1.41 1.64 1.78
N SER A 85 0.66 0.58 1.55
CA SER A 85 0.74 -0.66 2.33
C SER A 85 1.85 -1.60 1.85
N ASN A 86 2.30 -2.49 2.75
CA ASN A 86 3.23 -3.56 2.42
C ASN A 86 2.71 -4.45 1.28
N ALA A 87 1.41 -4.65 1.20
CA ALA A 87 0.79 -5.44 0.16
C ALA A 87 0.97 -4.82 -1.23
N TYR A 88 0.73 -3.52 -1.38
CA TYR A 88 0.98 -2.85 -2.65
C TYR A 88 2.46 -2.79 -3.02
N LEU A 89 3.31 -2.51 -2.01
CA LEU A 89 4.76 -2.38 -2.20
C LEU A 89 5.45 -3.73 -2.41
N LEU A 90 4.75 -4.86 -2.27
CA LEU A 90 5.28 -6.23 -2.27
C LEU A 90 6.43 -6.38 -1.27
N ALA A 91 6.24 -5.86 -0.06
CA ALA A 91 7.24 -5.81 0.99
C ALA A 91 6.96 -6.82 2.10
N ASN A 92 8.03 -7.27 2.76
CA ASN A 92 8.02 -8.10 3.97
C ASN A 92 7.51 -9.54 3.81
N GLU A 93 7.15 -9.97 2.60
CA GLU A 93 6.74 -11.33 2.30
C GLU A 93 7.02 -11.65 0.81
N ASN A 94 6.93 -12.93 0.43
CA ASN A 94 7.06 -13.34 -0.96
C ASN A 94 6.00 -12.64 -1.84
N PRO A 95 6.39 -11.97 -2.95
CA PRO A 95 5.49 -11.22 -3.81
C PRO A 95 4.28 -12.01 -4.32
N GLU A 96 4.46 -13.28 -4.69
CA GLU A 96 3.38 -14.11 -5.20
C GLU A 96 2.37 -14.49 -4.10
N ILE A 97 2.84 -14.66 -2.86
CA ILE A 97 1.96 -14.87 -1.69
C ILE A 97 1.14 -13.60 -1.45
N ILE A 98 1.77 -12.43 -1.50
CA ILE A 98 1.09 -11.14 -1.33
C ILE A 98 0.02 -10.94 -2.42
N LYS A 99 0.40 -11.11 -3.68
CA LYS A 99 -0.53 -10.95 -4.82
C LYS A 99 -1.74 -11.89 -4.70
N LYS A 100 -1.49 -13.15 -4.34
CA LYS A 100 -2.55 -14.14 -4.11
C LYS A 100 -3.49 -13.70 -3.00
N ALA A 101 -2.97 -13.28 -1.85
CA ALA A 101 -3.76 -12.83 -0.71
C ALA A 101 -4.62 -11.59 -1.05
N VAL A 102 -4.06 -10.62 -1.77
CA VAL A 102 -4.80 -9.43 -2.23
C VAL A 102 -5.93 -9.82 -3.18
N ARG A 103 -5.63 -10.63 -4.22
CA ARG A 103 -6.65 -11.09 -5.19
C ARG A 103 -7.77 -11.84 -4.48
N GLY A 104 -7.42 -12.83 -3.66
CA GLY A 104 -8.39 -13.68 -2.96
C GLY A 104 -9.27 -12.88 -2.01
N CYS A 105 -8.67 -12.02 -1.17
CA CYS A 105 -9.43 -11.20 -0.22
C CYS A 105 -10.33 -10.19 -0.95
N PHE A 106 -9.79 -9.40 -1.88
CA PHE A 106 -10.57 -8.34 -2.55
C PHE A 106 -11.70 -8.91 -3.39
N GLN A 107 -11.46 -9.98 -4.14
CA GLN A 107 -12.51 -10.64 -4.92
C GLN A 107 -13.60 -11.23 -4.03
N THR A 108 -13.23 -11.79 -2.87
CA THR A 108 -14.21 -12.28 -1.90
C THR A 108 -15.08 -11.15 -1.39
N VAL A 109 -14.51 -10.04 -0.95
CA VAL A 109 -15.26 -8.87 -0.47
C VAL A 109 -16.17 -8.28 -1.56
N ILE A 110 -15.67 -8.16 -2.78
CA ILE A 110 -16.45 -7.60 -3.90
C ILE A 110 -17.74 -8.42 -4.15
N ARG A 111 -17.67 -9.75 -4.01
CA ARG A 111 -18.80 -10.66 -4.26
C ARG A 111 -19.74 -10.81 -3.07
N GLU A 112 -19.28 -10.52 -1.85
CA GLU A 112 -20.07 -10.75 -0.65
C GLU A 112 -21.16 -9.71 -0.42
N SER A 113 -22.20 -10.11 0.37
CA SER A 113 -23.23 -9.19 0.82
C SER A 113 -22.70 -8.20 1.85
N CYS A 114 -23.31 -7.02 1.92
CA CYS A 114 -22.95 -6.02 2.93
C CYS A 114 -23.11 -6.54 4.35
N ASP A 115 -24.12 -7.36 4.63
CA ASP A 115 -24.34 -7.95 5.96
C ASP A 115 -23.16 -8.81 6.45
N LYS A 116 -22.55 -9.57 5.52
CA LYS A 116 -21.37 -10.37 5.85
C LYS A 116 -20.13 -9.47 6.02
N ILE A 117 -19.96 -8.47 5.17
CA ILE A 117 -18.85 -7.50 5.25
C ILE A 117 -18.89 -6.76 6.60
N GLN A 118 -20.06 -6.35 7.06
CA GLN A 118 -20.26 -5.65 8.34
C GLN A 118 -19.95 -6.53 9.55
N LYS A 119 -20.08 -7.86 9.43
CA LYS A 119 -19.67 -8.82 10.47
C LYS A 119 -18.14 -8.99 10.57
N GLY A 120 -17.41 -8.41 9.64
CA GLY A 120 -15.95 -8.32 9.62
C GLY A 120 -15.31 -8.98 8.41
N VAL A 121 -14.58 -8.19 7.65
CA VAL A 121 -13.86 -8.62 6.43
C VAL A 121 -12.92 -9.79 6.67
N LEU A 122 -12.24 -9.82 7.81
CA LEU A 122 -11.28 -10.86 8.16
C LEU A 122 -11.91 -12.26 8.28
N LYS A 123 -13.20 -12.31 8.57
CA LYS A 123 -13.94 -13.58 8.70
C LYS A 123 -14.41 -14.14 7.35
N LEU A 124 -14.22 -13.40 6.27
CA LEU A 124 -14.71 -13.80 4.95
C LEU A 124 -13.86 -14.86 4.28
N SER A 125 -12.53 -14.81 4.47
CA SER A 125 -11.62 -15.80 3.89
C SER A 125 -10.26 -15.85 4.60
N GLU A 126 -9.53 -16.95 4.39
CA GLU A 126 -8.14 -17.10 4.84
C GLU A 126 -7.23 -16.06 4.18
N ASP A 127 -7.48 -15.72 2.91
CA ASP A 127 -6.72 -14.71 2.19
C ASP A 127 -6.87 -13.33 2.85
N CYS A 128 -8.03 -12.98 3.41
CA CYS A 128 -8.21 -11.72 4.14
C CYS A 128 -7.45 -11.70 5.46
N ASN A 129 -7.38 -12.83 6.19
CA ASN A 129 -6.56 -12.93 7.39
C ASN A 129 -5.07 -12.83 7.06
N LEU A 130 -4.63 -13.51 5.99
CA LEU A 130 -3.24 -13.45 5.53
C LEU A 130 -2.87 -12.03 5.10
N LEU A 131 -3.73 -11.36 4.34
CA LEU A 131 -3.51 -9.98 3.92
C LEU A 131 -3.34 -9.03 5.12
N GLN A 132 -4.16 -9.18 6.16
CA GLN A 132 -4.00 -8.39 7.39
C GLN A 132 -2.64 -8.65 8.04
N THR A 133 -2.22 -9.91 8.12
CA THR A 133 -0.93 -10.28 8.71
C THR A 133 0.24 -9.63 7.94
N ILE A 134 0.16 -9.61 6.61
CA ILE A 134 1.15 -8.95 5.75
C ILE A 134 1.20 -7.44 6.01
N GLN A 135 0.04 -6.81 6.18
CA GLN A 135 -0.07 -5.36 6.40
C GLN A 135 0.37 -4.91 7.80
N SER A 136 0.35 -5.81 8.78
CA SER A 136 0.73 -5.52 10.17
C SER A 136 2.22 -5.72 10.47
N LYS A 137 3.01 -6.27 9.54
CA LYS A 137 4.47 -6.39 9.63
C LYS A 137 5.16 -5.07 9.33
#